data_bfc363177ec2e2f4f0e9b51288ee1c97
#
_entry.id   bfc363177ec2e2f4f0e9b51288ee1c97
#
_cell.length_a   1.000
_cell.length_b   1.000
_cell.length_c   1.000
_cell.angle_alpha   90.00
_cell.angle_beta   90.00
_cell.angle_gamma   90.00
#
_symmetry.space_group_name_H-M   'P 1'
#
loop_
_entity.id
_entity.type
_entity.pdbx_description
1 polymer ?
#
loop_
_entity_poly.entity_id
_entity_poly.type
_entity_poly.pdbx_seq_one_letter_code
_entity_poly.pdbx_strand_id
1 'polypeptide(L)'
;MFQPPLARKRRKWKEYAIYAIILFLVYQCIHTYKTAQPSVTETIQKIEKEDGMVKKRKGIKTYKDYNQKQPTLHFQQDDNKTSFMDFPWYQQPHTRSQFKPNPSLLSVEASAKERIILQEKAVLEAKKLAFRRFPPEDYSTIRGTNLSRTQSVALREKLSCWTAGQWIRDEKKSFQLKHLQDPIYSSCDHQFYKTHGISDKREATQYVWKPHSKSCPVNKKISSKNWCKLLRGRNMLLVGDLTHYQYHELFLDTFRDDPTVCFGELNCKDHTICKAKDTRLRYVRNDLLSTVRKFHNRDQGHPLANLVEWPFVTSNMLLSYPILILSRTTQLGDDDLLFTRRLIHTMRVIRENTPDSLVIYQSSPIGHPFCNDAQGPLTKALSDDELKRLPYGWSEVKRRNAIAKAVVEASGGVYLDLASMVDLRPDGHIGQGDCLRYCIPGPLDATMQLYYQLFVELEKK
;
A
#
# COMPACT_ATOMS: atom_id res chain seq x y z
N MET A 1 -25.78 -29.26 73.87
CA MET A 1 -26.75 -28.28 73.35
C MET A 1 -26.88 -28.48 71.86
N PHE A 2 -27.95 -29.10 71.39
CA PHE A 2 -28.21 -29.34 69.99
C PHE A 2 -28.93 -28.12 69.40
N GLN A 3 -28.35 -27.48 68.39
CA GLN A 3 -29.04 -26.43 67.61
C GLN A 3 -30.13 -27.07 66.72
N PRO A 4 -31.29 -26.44 66.59
CA PRO A 4 -32.40 -27.02 65.87
C PRO A 4 -32.14 -27.00 64.32
N PRO A 5 -32.60 -28.00 63.57
CA PRO A 5 -32.30 -28.21 62.14
C PRO A 5 -32.86 -27.14 61.19
N LEU A 6 -33.75 -26.27 61.66
CA LEU A 6 -34.39 -25.22 60.82
C LEU A 6 -33.48 -24.03 60.46
N ALA A 7 -32.48 -23.71 61.28
CA ALA A 7 -31.57 -22.59 61.01
C ALA A 7 -30.58 -22.90 59.88
N ARG A 8 -30.20 -24.17 59.66
CA ARG A 8 -29.28 -24.64 58.67
C ARG A 8 -29.91 -24.62 57.22
N LYS A 9 -31.24 -24.86 57.17
CA LYS A 9 -31.98 -24.76 55.86
C LYS A 9 -32.11 -23.31 55.39
N ARG A 10 -32.40 -22.35 56.29
CA ARG A 10 -32.54 -20.92 55.91
C ARG A 10 -31.24 -20.29 55.42
N ARG A 11 -30.08 -20.74 55.88
CA ARG A 11 -28.78 -20.24 55.45
C ARG A 11 -28.46 -20.70 54.02
N LYS A 12 -28.75 -21.96 53.67
CA LYS A 12 -28.57 -22.49 52.33
C LYS A 12 -29.49 -21.80 51.32
N TRP A 13 -30.73 -21.50 51.67
CA TRP A 13 -31.66 -20.77 50.80
C TRP A 13 -31.19 -19.35 50.46
N LYS A 14 -30.57 -18.65 51.41
CA LYS A 14 -29.98 -17.32 51.16
C LYS A 14 -28.79 -17.41 50.21
N GLU A 15 -27.96 -18.41 50.33
CA GLU A 15 -26.83 -18.65 49.41
C GLU A 15 -27.32 -18.95 47.98
N TYR A 16 -28.31 -19.81 47.82
CA TYR A 16 -28.91 -20.08 46.51
C TYR A 16 -29.59 -18.85 45.90
N ALA A 17 -30.23 -18.01 46.67
CA ALA A 17 -30.83 -16.77 46.21
C ALA A 17 -29.75 -15.79 45.73
N ILE A 18 -28.62 -15.67 46.41
CA ILE A 18 -27.50 -14.83 45.99
C ILE A 18 -26.89 -15.35 44.69
N TYR A 19 -26.69 -16.67 44.55
CA TYR A 19 -26.21 -17.24 43.28
C TYR A 19 -27.17 -17.03 42.14
N ALA A 20 -28.46 -17.14 42.34
CA ALA A 20 -29.47 -16.88 41.33
C ALA A 20 -29.47 -15.41 40.86
N ILE A 21 -29.31 -14.46 41.81
CA ILE A 21 -29.18 -13.03 41.47
C ILE A 21 -27.91 -12.76 40.70
N ILE A 22 -26.78 -13.34 41.07
CA ILE A 22 -25.50 -13.18 40.35
C ILE A 22 -25.63 -13.72 38.91
N LEU A 23 -26.18 -14.92 38.74
CA LEU A 23 -26.41 -15.52 37.43
C LEU A 23 -27.35 -14.68 36.57
N PHE A 24 -28.41 -14.11 37.18
CA PHE A 24 -29.32 -13.22 36.47
C PHE A 24 -28.63 -11.92 36.03
N LEU A 25 -27.80 -11.32 36.88
CA LEU A 25 -27.03 -10.12 36.52
C LEU A 25 -26.00 -10.40 35.44
N VAL A 26 -25.31 -11.54 35.52
CA VAL A 26 -24.37 -11.96 34.45
C VAL A 26 -25.13 -12.19 33.13
N TYR A 27 -26.28 -12.84 33.17
CA TYR A 27 -27.12 -13.03 31.98
C TYR A 27 -27.58 -11.69 31.42
N GLN A 28 -28.02 -10.74 32.22
CA GLN A 28 -28.39 -9.40 31.80
C GLN A 28 -27.22 -8.64 31.20
N CYS A 29 -26.01 -8.74 31.78
CA CYS A 29 -24.79 -8.13 31.23
C CYS A 29 -24.42 -8.75 29.90
N ILE A 30 -24.54 -10.07 29.73
CA ILE A 30 -24.26 -10.75 28.45
C ILE A 30 -25.33 -10.34 27.41
N HIS A 31 -26.58 -10.26 27.80
CA HIS A 31 -27.67 -9.91 26.90
C HIS A 31 -27.58 -8.44 26.46
N THR A 32 -27.32 -7.50 27.38
CA THR A 32 -27.09 -6.09 27.06
C THR A 32 -25.82 -5.89 26.23
N TYR A 33 -24.76 -6.69 26.48
CA TYR A 33 -23.55 -6.66 25.65
C TYR A 33 -23.82 -7.17 24.23
N LYS A 34 -24.62 -8.21 24.06
CA LYS A 34 -25.03 -8.71 22.72
C LYS A 34 -25.95 -7.74 21.98
N THR A 35 -26.87 -7.06 22.67
CA THR A 35 -27.81 -6.11 22.07
C THR A 35 -27.19 -4.72 21.83
N ALA A 36 -26.15 -4.34 22.59
CA ALA A 36 -25.42 -3.08 22.42
C ALA A 36 -24.33 -3.13 21.33
N GLN A 37 -23.99 -4.32 20.81
CA GLN A 37 -23.17 -4.42 19.62
C GLN A 37 -24.07 -4.52 18.38
N PRO A 38 -24.19 -3.44 17.56
CA PRO A 38 -24.78 -3.61 16.24
C PRO A 38 -23.93 -4.68 15.53
N SER A 39 -24.60 -5.63 14.91
CA SER A 39 -23.90 -6.70 14.18
C SER A 39 -22.95 -6.03 13.18
N VAL A 40 -21.74 -6.54 13.06
CA VAL A 40 -20.75 -6.02 12.09
C VAL A 40 -21.38 -5.95 10.70
N THR A 41 -22.32 -6.84 10.41
CA THR A 41 -23.14 -6.87 9.19
C THR A 41 -24.04 -5.63 9.07
N GLU A 42 -24.66 -5.16 10.15
CA GLU A 42 -25.50 -3.94 10.12
C GLU A 42 -24.67 -2.66 9.99
N THR A 43 -23.50 -2.62 10.62
CA THR A 43 -22.59 -1.47 10.47
C THR A 43 -22.00 -1.44 9.07
N ILE A 44 -21.68 -2.59 8.47
CA ILE A 44 -21.23 -2.69 7.08
C ILE A 44 -22.37 -2.32 6.14
N GLN A 45 -23.59 -2.82 6.36
CA GLN A 45 -24.75 -2.45 5.55
C GLN A 45 -25.13 -0.98 5.71
N LYS A 46 -24.89 -0.37 6.87
CA LYS A 46 -25.10 1.05 7.08
C LYS A 46 -24.04 1.91 6.40
N ILE A 47 -22.78 1.48 6.43
CA ILE A 47 -21.69 2.10 5.66
C ILE A 47 -21.94 1.93 4.15
N GLU A 48 -22.38 0.76 3.70
CA GLU A 48 -22.75 0.51 2.30
C GLU A 48 -24.01 1.29 1.88
N LYS A 49 -24.93 1.57 2.81
CA LYS A 49 -26.13 2.35 2.57
C LYS A 49 -25.85 3.88 2.56
N GLU A 50 -24.92 4.34 3.39
CA GLU A 50 -24.46 5.73 3.37
C GLU A 50 -23.60 6.02 2.13
N ASP A 51 -22.78 5.08 1.68
CA ASP A 51 -22.12 5.15 0.36
C ASP A 51 -23.11 5.07 -0.81
N GLY A 52 -24.24 4.38 -0.66
CA GLY A 52 -25.31 4.25 -1.65
C GLY A 52 -26.20 5.48 -1.79
N MET A 53 -26.16 6.45 -0.86
CA MET A 53 -26.93 7.70 -0.92
C MET A 53 -26.27 8.82 -1.73
N VAL A 54 -25.08 8.61 -2.26
CA VAL A 54 -24.55 9.47 -3.31
C VAL A 54 -25.38 9.22 -4.56
N LYS A 55 -26.22 10.18 -4.88
CA LYS A 55 -27.20 10.26 -5.97
C LYS A 55 -26.88 9.33 -7.15
N LYS A 56 -27.80 8.43 -7.50
CA LYS A 56 -27.89 7.74 -8.79
C LYS A 56 -27.64 8.73 -9.94
N ARG A 57 -26.41 8.87 -10.37
CA ARG A 57 -26.10 9.40 -11.70
C ARG A 57 -26.17 8.21 -12.68
N LYS A 58 -26.97 8.37 -13.73
CA LYS A 58 -27.14 7.42 -14.81
C LYS A 58 -25.76 7.02 -15.37
N GLY A 59 -25.46 5.72 -15.36
CA GLY A 59 -24.32 5.21 -16.11
C GLY A 59 -23.37 4.26 -15.40
N ILE A 60 -23.83 3.39 -14.50
CA ILE A 60 -22.99 2.28 -14.01
C ILE A 60 -22.97 1.21 -15.10
N LYS A 61 -21.85 1.12 -15.84
CA LYS A 61 -21.62 0.00 -16.75
C LYS A 61 -21.25 -1.25 -15.96
N THR A 62 -21.93 -2.36 -16.25
CA THR A 62 -21.61 -3.65 -15.64
C THR A 62 -20.38 -4.28 -16.31
N TYR A 63 -19.76 -5.27 -15.65
CA TYR A 63 -18.63 -6.03 -16.21
C TYR A 63 -18.94 -6.65 -17.58
N LYS A 64 -20.20 -7.03 -17.85
CA LYS A 64 -20.64 -7.51 -19.16
C LYS A 64 -20.57 -6.43 -20.24
N ASP A 65 -20.97 -5.20 -19.90
CA ASP A 65 -20.90 -4.05 -20.82
C ASP A 65 -19.46 -3.67 -21.14
N TYR A 66 -18.54 -3.87 -20.18
CA TYR A 66 -17.12 -3.61 -20.36
C TYR A 66 -16.44 -4.62 -21.30
N ASN A 67 -16.80 -5.91 -21.22
CA ASN A 67 -16.26 -6.95 -22.12
C ASN A 67 -16.84 -6.91 -23.53
N GLN A 68 -18.04 -6.36 -23.74
CA GLN A 68 -18.65 -6.25 -25.06
C GLN A 68 -18.19 -5.03 -25.87
N LYS A 69 -17.58 -4.04 -25.21
CA LYS A 69 -17.04 -2.82 -25.84
C LYS A 69 -15.65 -2.50 -25.34
N GLN A 70 -14.73 -3.46 -25.37
CA GLN A 70 -13.34 -3.07 -25.41
C GLN A 70 -13.09 -2.46 -26.77
N PRO A 71 -12.81 -1.16 -26.90
CA PRO A 71 -12.04 -0.72 -28.02
C PRO A 71 -10.73 -1.50 -27.90
N THR A 72 -10.39 -2.30 -28.87
CA THR A 72 -9.01 -2.62 -29.17
C THR A 72 -8.33 -1.26 -29.22
N LEU A 73 -7.63 -0.90 -28.14
CA LEU A 73 -6.74 0.23 -28.13
C LEU A 73 -5.61 -0.14 -29.11
N HIS A 74 -5.90 -0.03 -30.39
CA HIS A 74 -4.88 0.16 -31.38
C HIS A 74 -4.27 1.50 -31.07
N PHE A 75 -3.13 1.50 -30.40
CA PHE A 75 -2.20 2.62 -30.41
C PHE A 75 -1.73 2.77 -31.86
N GLN A 76 -2.52 3.46 -32.67
CA GLN A 76 -1.94 4.14 -33.82
C GLN A 76 -1.01 5.19 -33.22
N GLN A 77 0.27 5.08 -33.53
CA GLN A 77 1.24 6.15 -33.40
C GLN A 77 0.78 7.30 -34.30
N ASP A 78 -0.12 8.10 -33.80
CA ASP A 78 -0.34 9.45 -34.32
C ASP A 78 0.71 10.31 -33.63
N ASP A 79 1.78 10.59 -34.38
CA ASP A 79 2.95 11.37 -33.94
C ASP A 79 2.63 12.82 -33.51
N ASN A 80 1.36 13.24 -33.47
CA ASN A 80 0.93 14.60 -33.19
C ASN A 80 -0.25 14.74 -32.22
N LYS A 81 -0.62 13.73 -31.47
CA LYS A 81 -1.73 13.89 -30.51
C LYS A 81 -1.33 13.45 -29.11
N THR A 82 -1.28 14.50 -28.28
CA THR A 82 -1.62 14.49 -26.85
C THR A 82 -1.18 13.25 -26.08
N SER A 83 -0.14 13.46 -25.32
CA SER A 83 0.27 12.59 -24.24
C SER A 83 -0.95 11.94 -23.60
N PHE A 84 -0.83 10.67 -23.28
CA PHE A 84 -1.80 9.80 -22.59
C PHE A 84 -2.50 10.43 -21.37
N MET A 85 -2.22 11.69 -21.05
CA MET A 85 -2.60 12.37 -19.82
C MET A 85 -2.82 13.86 -19.97
N ASP A 86 -3.76 14.27 -20.78
CA ASP A 86 -4.33 15.63 -20.68
C ASP A 86 -5.22 15.76 -19.44
N PHE A 87 -4.61 15.60 -18.28
CA PHE A 87 -5.32 15.85 -17.02
C PHE A 87 -5.12 17.32 -16.61
N PRO A 88 -6.19 18.05 -16.27
CA PRO A 88 -6.12 19.49 -15.93
C PRO A 88 -5.14 19.82 -14.79
N TRP A 89 -4.83 18.86 -13.90
CA TRP A 89 -3.93 19.07 -12.77
C TRP A 89 -2.46 19.16 -13.16
N TYR A 90 -2.09 18.71 -14.37
CA TYR A 90 -0.77 18.90 -14.96
C TYR A 90 -0.47 20.33 -15.37
N GLN A 91 -1.49 21.16 -15.53
CA GLN A 91 -1.34 22.59 -15.81
C GLN A 91 -0.95 23.40 -14.56
N GLN A 92 -0.59 22.74 -13.45
CA GLN A 92 -0.13 23.43 -12.26
C GLN A 92 1.30 23.97 -12.44
N PRO A 93 1.65 25.06 -11.73
CA PRO A 93 2.97 25.66 -11.87
C PRO A 93 4.08 24.64 -11.61
N HIS A 94 5.09 24.67 -12.46
CA HIS A 94 6.15 23.66 -12.50
C HIS A 94 7.21 23.85 -11.41
N THR A 95 7.28 25.00 -10.78
CA THR A 95 8.28 25.26 -9.74
C THR A 95 7.74 24.91 -8.35
N ARG A 96 8.62 24.38 -7.50
CA ARG A 96 8.30 23.99 -6.14
C ARG A 96 7.66 25.10 -5.29
N SER A 97 8.04 26.36 -5.54
CA SER A 97 7.52 27.53 -4.83
C SER A 97 6.20 28.07 -5.39
N GLN A 98 5.83 27.70 -6.62
CA GLN A 98 4.72 28.32 -7.36
C GLN A 98 3.41 27.57 -7.26
N PHE A 99 3.42 26.28 -6.88
CA PHE A 99 2.16 25.54 -6.85
C PHE A 99 1.30 25.98 -5.65
N LYS A 100 0.02 26.15 -5.93
CA LYS A 100 -0.97 26.60 -4.95
C LYS A 100 -1.64 25.41 -4.26
N PRO A 101 -2.10 25.56 -3.01
CA PRO A 101 -2.90 24.54 -2.38
C PRO A 101 -4.20 24.32 -3.14
N ASN A 102 -4.66 23.08 -3.20
CA ASN A 102 -6.01 22.76 -3.67
C ASN A 102 -6.95 22.75 -2.46
N PRO A 103 -7.78 23.79 -2.28
CA PRO A 103 -8.61 23.92 -1.09
C PRO A 103 -9.65 22.81 -0.93
N SER A 104 -10.05 22.16 -2.03
CA SER A 104 -11.03 21.06 -1.98
C SER A 104 -10.46 19.75 -1.41
N LEU A 105 -9.14 19.64 -1.30
CA LEU A 105 -8.45 18.44 -0.87
C LEU A 105 -7.60 18.64 0.39
N LEU A 106 -7.48 19.86 0.85
CA LEU A 106 -6.84 20.17 2.12
C LEU A 106 -7.86 20.02 3.24
N SER A 107 -7.66 19.03 4.08
CA SER A 107 -8.55 18.79 5.20
C SER A 107 -8.43 19.85 6.29
N VAL A 108 -7.28 20.46 6.48
CA VAL A 108 -7.02 21.52 7.48
C VAL A 108 -5.74 22.28 7.14
N GLU A 109 -5.75 23.60 7.26
CA GLU A 109 -4.54 24.40 7.34
C GLU A 109 -3.91 24.29 8.75
N ALA A 110 -3.27 23.19 9.03
CA ALA A 110 -2.60 22.96 10.29
C ALA A 110 -1.14 23.41 10.25
N SER A 111 -0.64 23.98 11.33
CA SER A 111 0.78 24.22 11.50
C SER A 111 1.57 22.91 11.56
N ALA A 112 2.89 22.96 11.35
CA ALA A 112 3.76 21.79 11.45
C ALA A 112 3.57 21.03 12.78
N LYS A 113 3.47 21.77 13.90
CA LYS A 113 3.25 21.20 15.23
C LYS A 113 1.89 20.50 15.32
N GLU A 114 0.85 21.11 14.82
CA GLU A 114 -0.51 20.51 14.81
C GLU A 114 -0.54 19.26 13.93
N ARG A 115 0.14 19.25 12.80
CA ARG A 115 0.24 18.06 11.93
C ARG A 115 0.92 16.88 12.63
N ILE A 116 1.97 17.12 13.41
CA ILE A 116 2.60 16.08 14.23
C ILE A 116 1.64 15.53 15.27
N ILE A 117 0.95 16.41 16.02
CA ILE A 117 -0.03 16.02 17.03
C ILE A 117 -1.19 15.22 16.41
N LEU A 118 -1.69 15.66 15.25
CA LEU A 118 -2.73 14.95 14.52
C LEU A 118 -2.28 13.57 14.06
N GLN A 119 -1.03 13.45 13.59
CA GLN A 119 -0.47 12.16 13.21
C GLN A 119 -0.35 11.22 14.40
N GLU A 120 0.20 11.69 15.52
CA GLU A 120 0.33 10.88 16.75
C GLU A 120 -1.03 10.41 17.26
N LYS A 121 -2.03 11.31 17.30
CA LYS A 121 -3.40 10.99 17.68
C LYS A 121 -4.03 9.96 16.76
N ALA A 122 -3.89 10.14 15.45
CA ALA A 122 -4.43 9.21 14.45
C ALA A 122 -3.78 7.83 14.54
N VAL A 123 -2.46 7.76 14.75
CA VAL A 123 -1.73 6.51 14.94
C VAL A 123 -2.15 5.80 16.24
N LEU A 124 -2.30 6.55 17.33
CA LEU A 124 -2.75 5.99 18.61
C LEU A 124 -4.16 5.38 18.49
N GLU A 125 -5.07 6.08 17.83
CA GLU A 125 -6.43 5.59 17.59
C GLU A 125 -6.44 4.38 16.67
N ALA A 126 -5.64 4.39 15.61
CA ALA A 126 -5.47 3.25 14.71
C ALA A 126 -4.96 2.01 15.45
N LYS A 127 -3.97 2.17 16.33
CA LYS A 127 -3.47 1.09 17.20
C LYS A 127 -4.57 0.54 18.11
N LYS A 128 -5.33 1.41 18.78
CA LYS A 128 -6.43 0.99 19.65
C LYS A 128 -7.48 0.17 18.89
N LEU A 129 -7.87 0.63 17.69
CA LEU A 129 -8.84 -0.06 16.85
C LEU A 129 -8.28 -1.40 16.33
N ALA A 130 -7.01 -1.43 15.93
CA ALA A 130 -6.36 -2.65 15.44
C ALA A 130 -6.23 -3.71 16.54
N PHE A 131 -5.77 -3.37 17.75
CA PHE A 131 -5.63 -4.29 18.87
C PHE A 131 -6.96 -4.83 19.41
N ARG A 132 -8.09 -4.22 19.07
CA ARG A 132 -9.41 -4.82 19.34
C ARG A 132 -9.77 -5.94 18.36
N ARG A 133 -9.03 -6.08 17.26
CA ARG A 133 -9.32 -7.03 16.15
C ARG A 133 -8.23 -8.06 15.94
N PHE A 134 -7.00 -7.73 16.27
CA PHE A 134 -5.85 -8.62 16.15
C PHE A 134 -5.28 -8.93 17.54
N PRO A 135 -4.90 -10.19 17.80
CA PRO A 135 -4.24 -10.56 19.06
C PRO A 135 -2.93 -9.77 19.25
N PRO A 136 -2.60 -9.37 20.48
CA PRO A 136 -1.35 -8.64 20.76
C PRO A 136 -0.08 -9.39 20.30
N GLU A 137 -0.13 -10.70 20.25
CA GLU A 137 0.96 -11.56 19.77
C GLU A 137 1.31 -11.30 18.31
N ASP A 138 0.32 -10.94 17.50
CA ASP A 138 0.52 -10.64 16.07
C ASP A 138 1.44 -9.44 15.87
N TYR A 139 1.37 -8.46 16.74
CA TYR A 139 2.26 -7.30 16.67
C TYR A 139 3.74 -7.66 16.82
N SER A 140 4.06 -8.67 17.63
CA SER A 140 5.43 -9.13 17.85
C SER A 140 5.90 -10.21 16.88
N THR A 141 5.04 -10.66 15.96
CA THR A 141 5.35 -11.71 14.99
C THR A 141 5.19 -11.22 13.56
N ILE A 142 5.86 -11.88 12.62
CA ILE A 142 5.61 -11.72 11.18
C ILE A 142 5.06 -13.04 10.67
N ARG A 143 3.75 -13.03 10.39
CA ARG A 143 3.05 -14.22 9.90
C ARG A 143 3.52 -14.62 8.51
N GLY A 144 3.47 -15.90 8.23
CA GLY A 144 3.99 -16.47 6.96
C GLY A 144 5.50 -16.60 6.91
N THR A 145 6.17 -16.50 8.06
CA THR A 145 7.62 -16.68 8.22
C THR A 145 7.94 -17.59 9.38
N ASN A 146 9.19 -18.08 9.41
CA ASN A 146 9.71 -18.86 10.54
C ASN A 146 10.46 -18.01 11.58
N LEU A 147 10.33 -16.68 11.50
CA LEU A 147 11.02 -15.78 12.42
C LEU A 147 10.43 -15.88 13.81
N SER A 148 11.29 -15.93 14.83
CA SER A 148 10.89 -15.75 16.21
C SER A 148 10.34 -14.33 16.46
N ARG A 149 9.70 -14.12 17.61
CA ARG A 149 9.24 -12.78 18.03
C ARG A 149 10.38 -11.77 18.04
N THR A 150 11.50 -12.13 18.64
CA THR A 150 12.69 -11.26 18.71
C THR A 150 13.23 -10.93 17.32
N GLN A 151 13.32 -11.92 16.43
CA GLN A 151 13.76 -11.70 15.06
C GLN A 151 12.78 -10.81 14.27
N SER A 152 11.48 -10.98 14.50
CA SER A 152 10.44 -10.16 13.86
C SER A 152 10.54 -8.69 14.26
N VAL A 153 10.75 -8.42 15.55
CA VAL A 153 10.95 -7.05 16.05
C VAL A 153 12.24 -6.46 15.48
N ALA A 154 13.36 -7.20 15.55
CA ALA A 154 14.63 -6.76 15.01
C ALA A 154 14.56 -6.49 13.49
N LEU A 155 13.79 -7.27 12.74
CA LEU A 155 13.58 -7.01 11.32
C LEU A 155 12.83 -5.69 11.07
N ARG A 156 11.78 -5.39 11.85
CA ARG A 156 11.06 -4.10 11.72
C ARG A 156 11.96 -2.89 12.00
N GLU A 157 12.86 -3.02 12.98
CA GLU A 157 13.88 -2.00 13.25
C GLU A 157 14.85 -1.85 12.07
N LYS A 158 15.32 -2.96 11.50
CA LYS A 158 16.16 -2.95 10.28
C LYS A 158 15.46 -2.30 9.10
N LEU A 159 14.17 -2.58 8.87
CA LEU A 159 13.41 -1.94 7.80
C LEU A 159 13.38 -0.42 7.95
N SER A 160 13.12 0.08 9.14
CA SER A 160 13.16 1.51 9.43
C SER A 160 14.56 2.09 9.21
N CYS A 161 15.61 1.36 9.54
CA CYS A 161 16.98 1.78 9.33
C CYS A 161 17.37 1.81 7.84
N TRP A 162 16.96 0.83 7.04
CA TRP A 162 17.27 0.78 5.60
C TRP A 162 16.60 1.91 4.82
N THR A 163 15.40 2.31 5.24
CA THR A 163 14.62 3.35 4.57
C THR A 163 14.92 4.77 5.09
N ALA A 164 15.70 4.89 6.16
CA ALA A 164 16.20 6.17 6.66
C ALA A 164 17.57 6.48 6.05
N GLY A 165 17.61 7.32 5.02
CA GLY A 165 18.84 7.56 4.28
C GLY A 165 18.77 8.78 3.37
N GLN A 166 19.67 8.82 2.42
CA GLN A 166 19.77 9.89 1.40
C GLN A 166 20.22 9.33 0.06
N TRP A 167 19.87 10.02 -1.00
CA TRP A 167 20.39 9.77 -2.33
C TRP A 167 21.74 10.46 -2.53
N ILE A 168 22.70 9.70 -3.03
CA ILE A 168 24.06 10.21 -3.32
C ILE A 168 24.35 9.95 -4.78
N ARG A 169 24.86 10.96 -5.48
CA ARG A 169 25.32 10.78 -6.85
C ARG A 169 26.53 9.83 -6.87
N ASP A 170 26.42 8.75 -7.61
CA ASP A 170 27.49 7.77 -7.80
C ASP A 170 27.22 6.98 -9.09
N GLU A 171 27.67 7.51 -10.19
CA GLU A 171 27.43 6.94 -11.53
C GLU A 171 27.98 5.51 -11.67
N LYS A 172 29.08 5.19 -10.94
CA LYS A 172 29.73 3.88 -11.02
C LYS A 172 29.00 2.83 -10.20
N LYS A 173 28.25 3.24 -9.17
CA LYS A 173 27.57 2.35 -8.23
C LYS A 173 26.06 2.42 -8.29
N SER A 174 25.52 3.27 -9.14
CA SER A 174 24.06 3.31 -9.37
C SER A 174 23.61 1.92 -9.82
N PHE A 175 22.58 1.42 -9.15
CA PHE A 175 22.00 0.13 -9.44
C PHE A 175 20.80 0.32 -10.36
N GLN A 176 20.78 -0.46 -11.42
CA GLN A 176 19.65 -0.56 -12.32
C GLN A 176 19.37 -2.03 -12.60
N LEU A 177 18.11 -2.39 -12.68
CA LEU A 177 17.70 -3.69 -13.18
C LEU A 177 17.94 -3.76 -14.68
N LYS A 178 18.09 -4.97 -15.17
CA LYS A 178 18.01 -5.23 -16.61
C LYS A 178 16.53 -5.19 -16.99
N HIS A 179 16.06 -4.06 -17.51
CA HIS A 179 14.70 -3.93 -17.99
C HIS A 179 14.55 -4.66 -19.31
N LEU A 180 13.64 -5.62 -19.35
CA LEU A 180 13.41 -6.46 -20.51
C LEU A 180 12.55 -5.75 -21.52
N GLN A 181 11.47 -5.13 -21.06
CA GLN A 181 10.62 -4.23 -21.87
C GLN A 181 9.55 -3.58 -21.01
N ASP A 182 9.34 -2.28 -21.19
CA ASP A 182 8.10 -1.61 -20.88
C ASP A 182 7.93 -0.38 -21.78
N PRO A 183 7.03 -0.41 -22.76
CA PRO A 183 6.84 0.69 -23.70
C PRO A 183 6.27 1.96 -23.05
N ILE A 184 5.62 1.85 -21.89
CA ILE A 184 5.04 3.01 -21.20
C ILE A 184 6.12 3.77 -20.43
N TYR A 185 6.89 3.06 -19.60
CA TYR A 185 7.84 3.68 -18.68
C TYR A 185 9.23 3.88 -19.29
N SER A 186 9.58 3.12 -20.31
CA SER A 186 10.82 3.29 -21.08
C SER A 186 10.80 4.49 -22.01
N SER A 187 9.65 5.14 -22.20
CA SER A 187 9.54 6.37 -23.00
C SER A 187 10.46 7.49 -22.51
N CYS A 188 10.77 7.51 -21.21
CA CYS A 188 11.72 8.47 -20.63
C CYS A 188 13.11 8.38 -21.25
N ASP A 189 13.65 7.17 -21.39
CA ASP A 189 14.96 6.96 -22.00
C ASP A 189 14.91 7.27 -23.50
N HIS A 190 13.88 6.84 -24.20
CA HIS A 190 13.72 7.11 -25.61
C HIS A 190 13.67 8.62 -25.92
N GLN A 191 12.97 9.41 -25.13
CA GLN A 191 12.93 10.86 -25.28
C GLN A 191 14.28 11.50 -24.97
N PHE A 192 14.93 11.05 -23.90
CA PHE A 192 16.23 11.56 -23.52
C PHE A 192 17.29 11.27 -24.59
N TYR A 193 17.36 10.05 -25.10
CA TYR A 193 18.36 9.66 -26.10
C TYR A 193 18.13 10.31 -27.46
N LYS A 194 16.91 10.71 -27.79
CA LYS A 194 16.64 11.51 -29.00
C LYS A 194 17.35 12.87 -28.95
N THR A 195 17.51 13.46 -27.80
CA THR A 195 18.06 14.80 -27.61
C THR A 195 19.53 14.82 -27.21
N HIS A 196 20.00 13.80 -26.46
CA HIS A 196 21.32 13.77 -25.83
C HIS A 196 22.25 12.68 -26.39
N GLY A 197 21.73 11.76 -27.19
CA GLY A 197 22.50 10.63 -27.70
C GLY A 197 22.54 9.42 -26.76
N ILE A 198 22.91 8.27 -27.32
CA ILE A 198 22.87 6.98 -26.62
C ILE A 198 23.96 6.83 -25.54
N SER A 199 25.04 7.62 -25.65
CA SER A 199 26.15 7.59 -24.70
C SER A 199 25.83 8.20 -23.33
N ASP A 200 24.86 9.10 -23.31
CA ASP A 200 24.51 9.83 -22.10
C ASP A 200 23.52 9.04 -21.24
N LYS A 201 23.59 9.26 -19.94
CA LYS A 201 22.66 8.67 -18.99
C LYS A 201 21.78 9.75 -18.38
N ARG A 202 20.48 9.46 -18.28
CA ARG A 202 19.59 10.37 -17.55
C ARG A 202 20.10 10.59 -16.13
N GLU A 203 20.15 11.85 -15.70
CA GLU A 203 20.61 12.27 -14.37
C GLU A 203 19.90 11.45 -13.27
N ALA A 204 18.60 11.27 -13.36
CA ALA A 204 17.81 10.53 -12.40
C ALA A 204 18.26 9.07 -12.19
N THR A 205 19.04 8.48 -13.11
CA THR A 205 19.56 7.11 -12.98
C THR A 205 20.93 7.04 -12.32
N GLN A 206 21.55 8.17 -11.98
CA GLN A 206 22.93 8.23 -11.51
C GLN A 206 23.06 8.31 -9.99
N TYR A 207 22.01 8.02 -9.25
CA TYR A 207 21.99 8.09 -7.81
C TYR A 207 21.91 6.73 -7.14
N VAL A 208 22.51 6.60 -5.96
CA VAL A 208 22.42 5.43 -5.10
C VAL A 208 21.77 5.82 -3.77
N TRP A 209 20.93 4.92 -3.26
CA TRP A 209 20.40 5.05 -1.91
C TRP A 209 21.45 4.66 -0.88
N LYS A 210 21.67 5.50 0.13
CA LYS A 210 22.58 5.24 1.23
C LYS A 210 21.87 5.45 2.55
N PRO A 211 21.64 4.38 3.34
CA PRO A 211 21.16 4.52 4.70
C PRO A 211 22.08 5.42 5.55
N HIS A 212 21.50 6.19 6.46
CA HIS A 212 22.28 7.05 7.34
C HIS A 212 23.20 6.25 8.27
N SER A 213 22.71 5.11 8.76
CA SER A 213 23.51 4.25 9.63
C SER A 213 24.34 3.24 8.83
N LYS A 214 25.63 3.18 9.14
CA LYS A 214 26.54 2.17 8.60
C LYS A 214 26.22 0.75 9.10
N SER A 215 25.51 0.61 10.21
CA SER A 215 25.11 -0.67 10.77
C SER A 215 23.98 -1.35 10.00
N CYS A 216 23.34 -0.65 9.07
CA CYS A 216 22.24 -1.14 8.26
C CYS A 216 22.61 -1.19 6.76
N PRO A 217 23.59 -1.99 6.35
CA PRO A 217 23.95 -2.07 4.95
C PRO A 217 22.83 -2.71 4.12
N VAL A 218 22.53 -2.11 2.98
CA VAL A 218 21.65 -2.70 1.98
C VAL A 218 22.48 -3.47 0.97
N ASN A 219 22.07 -4.69 0.67
CA ASN A 219 22.76 -5.51 -0.33
C ASN A 219 22.56 -4.88 -1.72
N LYS A 220 23.66 -4.53 -2.36
CA LYS A 220 23.62 -3.83 -3.65
C LYS A 220 23.40 -4.77 -4.84
N LYS A 221 23.62 -6.07 -4.66
CA LYS A 221 23.52 -7.02 -5.76
C LYS A 221 22.32 -7.92 -5.59
N ILE A 222 21.34 -7.77 -6.45
CA ILE A 222 20.21 -8.69 -6.56
C ILE A 222 20.68 -9.96 -7.29
N SER A 223 20.33 -11.11 -6.73
CA SER A 223 20.48 -12.40 -7.39
C SER A 223 19.09 -12.99 -7.61
N SER A 224 18.58 -12.92 -8.83
CA SER A 224 17.30 -13.51 -9.21
C SER A 224 17.23 -14.99 -8.87
N LYS A 225 18.30 -15.74 -9.15
CA LYS A 225 18.41 -17.16 -8.80
C LYS A 225 18.27 -17.41 -7.29
N ASN A 226 18.93 -16.58 -6.47
CA ASN A 226 18.82 -16.72 -5.02
C ASN A 226 17.44 -16.30 -4.51
N TRP A 227 16.90 -15.21 -5.05
CA TRP A 227 15.56 -14.74 -4.68
C TRP A 227 14.49 -15.78 -5.03
N CYS A 228 14.58 -16.40 -6.19
CA CYS A 228 13.72 -17.52 -6.57
C CYS A 228 13.81 -18.70 -5.59
N LYS A 229 15.02 -19.02 -5.06
CA LYS A 229 15.15 -20.03 -4.01
C LYS A 229 14.46 -19.60 -2.72
N LEU A 230 14.54 -18.31 -2.34
CA LEU A 230 13.88 -17.77 -1.16
C LEU A 230 12.35 -17.79 -1.30
N LEU A 231 11.81 -17.65 -2.50
CA LEU A 231 10.37 -17.78 -2.74
C LEU A 231 9.84 -19.20 -2.49
N ARG A 232 10.67 -20.22 -2.65
CA ARG A 232 10.31 -21.65 -2.41
C ARG A 232 9.06 -22.10 -3.16
N GLY A 233 8.85 -21.61 -4.37
CA GLY A 233 7.64 -21.89 -5.17
C GLY A 233 6.38 -21.14 -4.71
N ARG A 234 6.46 -20.25 -3.72
CA ARG A 234 5.32 -19.45 -3.28
C ARG A 234 4.97 -18.37 -4.30
N ASN A 235 3.71 -18.33 -4.67
CA ASN A 235 3.19 -17.32 -5.57
C ASN A 235 3.10 -15.95 -4.88
N MET A 236 3.26 -14.88 -5.66
CA MET A 236 3.20 -13.49 -5.20
C MET A 236 2.02 -12.77 -5.85
N LEU A 237 1.20 -12.09 -5.04
CA LEU A 237 0.12 -11.23 -5.50
C LEU A 237 0.40 -9.79 -5.09
N LEU A 238 0.53 -8.92 -6.08
CA LEU A 238 0.57 -7.48 -5.88
C LEU A 238 -0.84 -6.92 -6.01
N VAL A 239 -1.25 -6.10 -5.04
CA VAL A 239 -2.56 -5.43 -5.05
C VAL A 239 -2.38 -3.95 -4.74
N GLY A 240 -2.82 -3.09 -5.64
CA GLY A 240 -2.70 -1.64 -5.47
C GLY A 240 -3.13 -0.87 -6.70
N ASP A 241 -2.73 0.39 -6.76
CA ASP A 241 -3.02 1.31 -7.85
C ASP A 241 -1.98 1.25 -8.99
N LEU A 242 -2.02 2.22 -9.88
CA LEU A 242 -1.10 2.33 -11.01
C LEU A 242 0.36 2.51 -10.60
N THR A 243 0.63 3.12 -9.45
CA THR A 243 2.02 3.24 -8.96
C THR A 243 2.53 1.87 -8.50
N HIS A 244 1.64 1.06 -7.95
CA HIS A 244 1.97 -0.30 -7.53
C HIS A 244 2.12 -1.27 -8.72
N TYR A 245 1.47 -0.97 -9.85
CA TYR A 245 1.72 -1.69 -11.10
C TYR A 245 3.17 -1.56 -11.56
N GLN A 246 3.83 -0.42 -11.36
CA GLN A 246 5.24 -0.26 -11.69
C GLN A 246 6.14 -1.25 -10.93
N TYR A 247 5.79 -1.58 -9.68
CA TYR A 247 6.50 -2.62 -8.92
C TYR A 247 6.27 -4.02 -9.51
N HIS A 248 5.09 -4.30 -10.04
CA HIS A 248 4.87 -5.56 -10.76
C HIS A 248 5.82 -5.68 -11.96
N GLU A 249 6.01 -4.62 -12.74
CA GLU A 249 6.97 -4.60 -13.84
C GLU A 249 8.40 -4.85 -13.36
N LEU A 250 8.82 -4.18 -12.29
CA LEU A 250 10.15 -4.38 -11.70
C LEU A 250 10.37 -5.80 -11.18
N PHE A 251 9.35 -6.43 -10.61
CA PHE A 251 9.41 -7.83 -10.23
C PHE A 251 9.50 -8.75 -11.45
N LEU A 252 8.78 -8.45 -12.52
CA LEU A 252 8.91 -9.19 -13.77
C LEU A 252 10.32 -9.09 -14.33
N ASP A 253 10.88 -7.89 -14.42
CA ASP A 253 12.26 -7.68 -14.86
C ASP A 253 13.28 -8.41 -13.99
N THR A 254 12.96 -8.59 -12.69
CA THR A 254 13.83 -9.32 -11.77
C THR A 254 13.76 -10.83 -11.98
N PHE A 255 12.61 -11.41 -12.27
CA PHE A 255 12.38 -12.85 -12.22
C PHE A 255 12.22 -13.52 -13.58
N ARG A 256 11.94 -12.78 -14.62
CA ARG A 256 11.78 -13.31 -15.98
C ARG A 256 13.11 -13.24 -16.73
N ASP A 257 13.28 -14.21 -17.60
CA ASP A 257 14.45 -14.26 -18.48
C ASP A 257 14.18 -13.67 -19.85
N ASP A 258 12.92 -13.69 -20.29
CA ASP A 258 12.53 -13.27 -21.62
C ASP A 258 11.72 -11.96 -21.59
N PRO A 259 11.84 -11.12 -22.62
CA PRO A 259 11.05 -9.92 -22.76
C PRO A 259 9.54 -10.21 -22.71
N THR A 260 8.79 -9.32 -22.09
CA THR A 260 7.33 -9.37 -22.10
C THR A 260 6.81 -8.05 -22.60
N VAL A 261 6.01 -8.10 -23.64
CA VAL A 261 5.29 -6.92 -24.09
C VAL A 261 4.07 -6.73 -23.21
N CYS A 262 4.06 -5.64 -22.47
CA CYS A 262 2.94 -5.26 -21.61
C CYS A 262 2.29 -3.99 -22.14
N PHE A 263 0.99 -4.04 -22.33
CA PHE A 263 0.20 -2.89 -22.75
C PHE A 263 -0.74 -2.46 -21.62
N GLY A 264 -0.15 -1.96 -20.53
CA GLY A 264 -0.87 -1.51 -19.36
C GLY A 264 -1.24 -2.62 -18.36
N GLU A 265 -1.67 -2.21 -17.18
CA GLU A 265 -1.88 -3.06 -16.01
C GLU A 265 -2.94 -4.16 -16.19
N LEU A 266 -3.84 -4.02 -17.15
CA LEU A 266 -4.87 -5.03 -17.42
C LEU A 266 -4.33 -6.23 -18.19
N ASN A 267 -3.25 -6.05 -18.96
CA ASN A 267 -2.69 -7.08 -19.84
C ASN A 267 -1.55 -7.87 -19.19
N CYS A 268 -0.85 -7.28 -18.23
CA CYS A 268 0.33 -7.86 -17.59
C CYS A 268 0.06 -8.30 -16.15
N LYS A 269 -0.99 -9.03 -15.91
CA LYS A 269 -1.42 -9.30 -14.54
C LYS A 269 -1.09 -10.65 -13.97
N ASP A 270 -0.68 -11.63 -14.76
CA ASP A 270 -0.42 -12.97 -14.25
C ASP A 270 0.66 -13.70 -15.08
N HIS A 271 1.81 -13.94 -14.47
CA HIS A 271 2.98 -14.51 -15.13
C HIS A 271 3.60 -15.64 -14.33
N THR A 272 4.16 -16.63 -15.04
CA THR A 272 5.08 -17.59 -14.46
C THR A 272 6.47 -16.94 -14.32
N ILE A 273 7.11 -17.15 -13.20
CA ILE A 273 8.40 -16.57 -12.85
C ILE A 273 9.40 -17.65 -12.40
N CYS A 274 10.67 -17.28 -12.26
CA CYS A 274 11.74 -18.13 -11.70
C CYS A 274 12.05 -19.38 -12.52
N LYS A 275 11.77 -19.44 -13.80
CA LYS A 275 11.88 -20.66 -14.62
C LYS A 275 11.13 -21.86 -14.01
N ALA A 276 10.34 -21.64 -13.00
CA ALA A 276 9.56 -22.66 -12.33
C ALA A 276 8.15 -22.69 -12.92
N LYS A 277 7.66 -23.88 -13.25
CA LYS A 277 6.33 -24.03 -13.89
C LYS A 277 5.20 -23.54 -12.99
N ASP A 278 5.41 -23.48 -11.69
CA ASP A 278 4.34 -23.32 -10.70
C ASP A 278 4.41 -22.00 -9.91
N THR A 279 5.54 -21.27 -9.97
CA THR A 279 5.66 -20.01 -9.24
C THR A 279 5.11 -18.87 -10.11
N ARG A 280 4.14 -18.15 -9.57
CA ARG A 280 3.43 -17.08 -10.29
C ARG A 280 3.59 -15.74 -9.61
N LEU A 281 3.63 -14.71 -10.44
CA LEU A 281 3.52 -13.31 -10.06
C LEU A 281 2.25 -12.76 -10.69
N ARG A 282 1.37 -12.19 -9.86
CA ARG A 282 0.13 -11.59 -10.32
C ARG A 282 -0.05 -10.18 -9.79
N TYR A 283 -0.61 -9.33 -10.61
CA TYR A 283 -1.08 -8.01 -10.21
C TYR A 283 -2.61 -7.94 -10.28
N VAL A 284 -3.21 -7.28 -9.29
CA VAL A 284 -4.63 -6.94 -9.26
C VAL A 284 -4.77 -5.47 -8.89
N ARG A 285 -5.37 -4.69 -9.78
CA ARG A 285 -5.67 -3.30 -9.46
C ARG A 285 -6.86 -3.23 -8.50
N ASN A 286 -6.57 -2.77 -7.29
CA ASN A 286 -7.58 -2.42 -6.30
C ASN A 286 -7.05 -1.22 -5.53
N ASP A 287 -7.42 -0.03 -6.00
CA ASP A 287 -6.87 1.25 -5.54
C ASP A 287 -7.15 1.51 -4.05
N LEU A 288 -8.22 0.93 -3.52
CA LEU A 288 -8.65 1.13 -2.13
C LEU A 288 -8.25 -0.01 -1.18
N LEU A 289 -7.71 -1.10 -1.71
CA LEU A 289 -7.56 -2.38 -0.99
C LEU A 289 -8.89 -2.85 -0.38
N SER A 290 -9.98 -2.63 -1.09
CA SER A 290 -11.32 -2.99 -0.63
C SER A 290 -11.59 -4.48 -0.78
N THR A 291 -12.49 -4.99 0.04
CA THR A 291 -12.89 -6.41 0.03
C THR A 291 -14.08 -6.69 -0.88
N VAL A 292 -14.22 -5.93 -1.94
CA VAL A 292 -15.32 -6.12 -2.91
C VAL A 292 -15.24 -7.50 -3.56
N ARG A 293 -16.41 -8.07 -3.83
CA ARG A 293 -16.55 -9.37 -4.50
C ARG A 293 -16.78 -9.24 -6.01
N LYS A 294 -17.11 -8.04 -6.47
CA LYS A 294 -17.34 -7.70 -7.87
C LYS A 294 -16.47 -6.53 -8.27
N PHE A 295 -16.13 -6.45 -9.54
CA PHE A 295 -15.41 -5.34 -10.10
C PHE A 295 -16.21 -4.02 -9.96
N HIS A 296 -15.54 -3.00 -9.48
CA HIS A 296 -16.04 -1.62 -9.44
C HIS A 296 -15.05 -0.70 -10.17
N ASN A 297 -15.62 0.21 -10.95
CA ASN A 297 -14.93 1.34 -11.53
C ASN A 297 -15.74 2.59 -11.22
N ARG A 298 -15.19 3.48 -10.39
CA ARG A 298 -15.88 4.67 -9.91
C ARG A 298 -15.22 5.91 -10.45
N ASP A 299 -15.97 6.70 -11.20
CA ASP A 299 -15.55 8.05 -11.52
C ASP A 299 -15.75 8.93 -10.27
N GLN A 300 -14.66 9.44 -9.74
CA GLN A 300 -14.66 10.33 -8.59
C GLN A 300 -14.73 11.81 -8.98
N GLY A 301 -14.87 12.09 -10.27
CA GLY A 301 -14.74 13.46 -10.78
C GLY A 301 -13.36 14.07 -10.53
N HIS A 302 -12.39 13.21 -10.22
CA HIS A 302 -11.02 13.57 -9.91
C HIS A 302 -10.17 13.50 -11.17
N PRO A 303 -9.24 14.43 -11.39
CA PRO A 303 -8.45 14.47 -12.63
C PRO A 303 -7.51 13.27 -12.81
N LEU A 304 -7.29 12.45 -11.78
CA LEU A 304 -6.32 11.35 -11.82
C LEU A 304 -6.91 9.99 -12.18
N ALA A 305 -8.05 9.95 -12.82
CA ALA A 305 -8.68 8.74 -13.28
C ALA A 305 -9.68 8.11 -12.29
N ASN A 306 -10.41 7.17 -12.83
CA ASN A 306 -11.37 6.40 -12.08
C ASN A 306 -10.68 5.51 -11.05
N LEU A 307 -11.23 5.43 -9.85
CA LEU A 307 -10.84 4.42 -8.88
C LEU A 307 -11.30 3.05 -9.33
N VAL A 308 -10.40 2.12 -9.35
CA VAL A 308 -10.66 0.75 -9.80
C VAL A 308 -10.50 -0.22 -8.63
N GLU A 309 -11.49 -1.06 -8.45
CA GLU A 309 -11.52 -2.07 -7.39
C GLU A 309 -11.82 -3.44 -8.02
N TRP A 310 -10.76 -4.22 -8.35
CA TRP A 310 -10.89 -5.61 -8.72
C TRP A 310 -10.96 -6.50 -7.49
N PRO A 311 -11.79 -7.55 -7.48
CA PRO A 311 -11.80 -8.50 -6.38
C PRO A 311 -10.44 -9.20 -6.24
N PHE A 312 -9.89 -9.22 -5.03
CA PHE A 312 -8.67 -9.98 -4.71
C PHE A 312 -8.81 -10.84 -3.44
N VAL A 313 -9.79 -10.57 -2.60
CA VAL A 313 -10.03 -11.30 -1.35
C VAL A 313 -10.90 -12.55 -1.53
N THR A 314 -10.98 -13.09 -2.74
CA THR A 314 -11.64 -14.37 -2.96
C THR A 314 -10.80 -15.49 -2.36
N SER A 315 -11.45 -16.50 -1.77
CA SER A 315 -10.74 -17.63 -1.15
C SER A 315 -9.76 -18.30 -2.09
N ASN A 316 -10.17 -18.55 -3.34
CA ASN A 316 -9.29 -19.16 -4.35
C ASN A 316 -8.04 -18.32 -4.61
N MET A 317 -8.15 -16.99 -4.69
CA MET A 317 -7.00 -16.13 -4.93
C MET A 317 -6.09 -16.06 -3.73
N LEU A 318 -6.62 -15.80 -2.53
CA LEU A 318 -5.80 -15.73 -1.32
C LEU A 318 -5.06 -17.04 -1.03
N LEU A 319 -5.72 -18.19 -1.19
CA LEU A 319 -5.09 -19.50 -1.01
C LEU A 319 -4.00 -19.79 -2.04
N SER A 320 -4.16 -19.28 -3.27
CA SER A 320 -3.18 -19.49 -4.35
C SER A 320 -1.95 -18.59 -4.24
N TYR A 321 -2.02 -17.50 -3.49
CA TYR A 321 -0.95 -16.50 -3.39
C TYR A 321 -0.57 -16.23 -1.93
N PRO A 322 0.26 -17.07 -1.32
CA PRO A 322 0.63 -16.94 0.09
C PRO A 322 1.52 -15.72 0.40
N ILE A 323 2.03 -15.01 -0.61
CA ILE A 323 2.75 -13.75 -0.45
C ILE A 323 1.90 -12.63 -1.06
N LEU A 324 1.46 -11.69 -0.24
CA LEU A 324 0.68 -10.52 -0.64
C LEU A 324 1.52 -9.27 -0.47
N ILE A 325 1.67 -8.49 -1.55
CA ILE A 325 2.32 -7.17 -1.51
C ILE A 325 1.23 -6.14 -1.80
N LEU A 326 0.92 -5.33 -0.80
CA LEU A 326 -0.22 -4.42 -0.82
C LEU A 326 0.26 -2.97 -0.82
N SER A 327 -0.41 -2.12 -1.56
CA SER A 327 -0.28 -0.66 -1.48
C SER A 327 -1.61 -0.01 -1.77
N ARG A 328 -1.93 1.08 -1.09
CA ARG A 328 -3.18 1.81 -1.30
C ARG A 328 -2.89 3.10 -2.05
N THR A 329 -3.81 3.51 -2.94
CA THR A 329 -3.65 4.78 -3.66
C THR A 329 -3.53 5.97 -2.70
N THR A 330 -2.76 6.97 -3.12
CA THR A 330 -2.59 8.23 -2.39
C THR A 330 -3.70 9.24 -2.67
N GLN A 331 -4.56 8.92 -3.62
CA GLN A 331 -5.56 9.85 -4.19
C GLN A 331 -6.92 9.66 -3.52
N LEU A 332 -7.02 9.91 -2.22
CA LEU A 332 -8.25 9.67 -1.49
C LEU A 332 -8.66 10.82 -0.59
N GLY A 333 -9.96 11.13 -0.67
CA GLY A 333 -10.66 11.99 0.25
C GLY A 333 -11.16 11.31 1.54
N ASP A 334 -10.75 10.08 1.84
CA ASP A 334 -11.13 9.40 3.08
C ASP A 334 -10.61 10.16 4.29
N ASP A 335 -11.42 10.26 5.35
CA ASP A 335 -10.91 10.66 6.65
C ASP A 335 -10.06 9.52 7.28
N ASP A 336 -9.28 9.86 8.29
CA ASP A 336 -8.36 8.91 8.92
C ASP A 336 -9.08 7.73 9.58
N LEU A 337 -10.28 7.94 10.11
CA LEU A 337 -11.05 6.89 10.78
C LEU A 337 -11.59 5.88 9.75
N LEU A 338 -12.13 6.38 8.64
CA LEU A 338 -12.63 5.54 7.55
C LEU A 338 -11.47 4.76 6.90
N PHE A 339 -10.34 5.44 6.64
CA PHE A 339 -9.12 4.80 6.17
C PHE A 339 -8.68 3.65 7.09
N THR A 340 -8.60 3.92 8.40
CA THR A 340 -8.21 2.95 9.41
C THR A 340 -9.15 1.74 9.45
N ARG A 341 -10.46 1.99 9.49
CA ARG A 341 -11.48 0.92 9.53
C ARG A 341 -11.45 0.04 8.29
N ARG A 342 -11.33 0.64 7.11
CA ARG A 342 -11.24 -0.09 5.83
C ARG A 342 -9.99 -0.97 5.81
N LEU A 343 -8.84 -0.45 6.19
CA LEU A 343 -7.61 -1.23 6.21
C LEU A 343 -7.65 -2.36 7.24
N ILE A 344 -8.16 -2.11 8.45
CA ILE A 344 -8.38 -3.16 9.48
C ILE A 344 -9.30 -4.25 8.92
N HIS A 345 -10.39 -3.87 8.25
CA HIS A 345 -11.32 -4.84 7.66
C HIS A 345 -10.62 -5.71 6.61
N THR A 346 -9.86 -5.12 5.70
CA THR A 346 -9.10 -5.84 4.68
C THR A 346 -8.11 -6.80 5.29
N MET A 347 -7.31 -6.34 6.25
CA MET A 347 -6.34 -7.18 6.94
C MET A 347 -7.03 -8.34 7.71
N ARG A 348 -8.18 -8.07 8.32
CA ARG A 348 -8.98 -9.10 9.00
C ARG A 348 -9.45 -10.17 8.01
N VAL A 349 -10.03 -9.78 6.88
CA VAL A 349 -10.49 -10.73 5.86
C VAL A 349 -9.33 -11.58 5.33
N ILE A 350 -8.17 -10.99 5.11
CA ILE A 350 -6.97 -11.74 4.71
C ILE A 350 -6.61 -12.75 5.81
N ARG A 351 -6.55 -12.35 7.07
CA ARG A 351 -6.17 -13.24 8.19
C ARG A 351 -7.19 -14.33 8.48
N GLU A 352 -8.46 -14.07 8.28
CA GLU A 352 -9.53 -15.08 8.43
C GLU A 352 -9.47 -16.15 7.33
N ASN A 353 -9.08 -15.79 6.11
CA ASN A 353 -8.99 -16.74 4.99
C ASN A 353 -7.61 -17.41 4.88
N THR A 354 -6.55 -16.69 5.19
CA THR A 354 -5.15 -17.15 5.08
C THR A 354 -4.31 -16.65 6.27
N PRO A 355 -4.46 -17.28 7.45
CA PRO A 355 -3.78 -16.86 8.69
C PRO A 355 -2.26 -16.73 8.53
N ASP A 356 -1.67 -17.66 7.78
CA ASP A 356 -0.23 -17.80 7.61
C ASP A 356 0.30 -17.16 6.31
N SER A 357 -0.48 -16.31 5.65
CA SER A 357 0.04 -15.55 4.50
C SER A 357 1.04 -14.48 4.96
N LEU A 358 2.12 -14.33 4.19
CA LEU A 358 3.04 -13.21 4.34
C LEU A 358 2.42 -11.97 3.69
N VAL A 359 2.10 -10.97 4.50
CA VAL A 359 1.59 -9.69 4.01
C VAL A 359 2.68 -8.63 4.17
N ILE A 360 3.09 -8.05 3.06
CA ILE A 360 3.98 -6.90 2.97
C ILE A 360 3.13 -5.71 2.51
N TYR A 361 3.08 -4.66 3.29
CA TYR A 361 2.44 -3.41 2.90
C TYR A 361 3.51 -2.39 2.55
N GLN A 362 3.49 -1.94 1.31
CA GLN A 362 4.36 -0.88 0.82
C GLN A 362 3.71 0.48 1.06
N SER A 363 4.45 1.43 1.63
CA SER A 363 3.99 2.80 1.78
C SER A 363 3.69 3.45 0.44
N SER A 364 2.67 4.28 0.43
CA SER A 364 2.24 5.01 -0.77
C SER A 364 3.07 6.29 -0.94
N PRO A 365 3.66 6.55 -2.11
CA PRO A 365 4.41 7.78 -2.36
C PRO A 365 3.50 8.98 -2.58
N ILE A 366 4.04 10.18 -2.47
CA ILE A 366 3.40 11.41 -2.93
C ILE A 366 3.75 11.69 -4.39
N GLY A 367 2.94 12.52 -5.05
CA GLY A 367 3.33 13.14 -6.30
C GLY A 367 4.04 14.48 -6.06
N HIS A 368 4.80 14.93 -7.06
CA HIS A 368 5.54 16.19 -7.02
C HIS A 368 5.10 17.12 -8.14
N PRO A 369 4.16 18.06 -7.90
CA PRO A 369 3.64 18.94 -8.95
C PRO A 369 4.70 19.75 -9.70
N PHE A 370 5.91 19.80 -9.16
CA PHE A 370 7.09 20.51 -9.72
C PHE A 370 8.11 19.54 -10.35
N CYS A 371 7.73 18.33 -10.70
CA CYS A 371 8.66 17.29 -11.17
C CYS A 371 9.39 17.68 -12.46
N ASN A 372 8.78 18.50 -13.33
CA ASN A 372 9.40 18.92 -14.57
C ASN A 372 10.62 19.84 -14.38
N ASP A 373 10.67 20.54 -13.25
CA ASP A 373 11.78 21.46 -12.93
C ASP A 373 12.82 20.85 -11.97
N ALA A 374 12.60 19.60 -11.58
CA ALA A 374 13.48 18.93 -10.64
C ALA A 374 14.76 18.45 -11.32
N GLN A 375 15.91 18.92 -10.83
CA GLN A 375 17.22 18.58 -11.40
C GLN A 375 17.94 17.46 -10.65
N GLY A 376 17.34 16.93 -9.59
CA GLY A 376 17.93 15.87 -8.78
C GLY A 376 17.12 15.56 -7.52
N PRO A 377 17.65 14.68 -6.67
CA PRO A 377 17.02 14.34 -5.41
C PRO A 377 16.86 15.55 -4.48
N LEU A 378 15.80 15.54 -3.69
CA LEU A 378 15.68 16.45 -2.55
C LEU A 378 16.66 16.01 -1.46
N THR A 379 17.32 16.97 -0.83
CA THR A 379 18.21 16.72 0.32
C THR A 379 17.44 16.44 1.60
N LYS A 380 16.19 16.90 1.66
CA LYS A 380 15.25 16.71 2.78
C LYS A 380 13.85 16.49 2.21
N ALA A 381 13.04 15.73 2.94
CA ALA A 381 11.61 15.61 2.65
C ALA A 381 10.95 17.00 2.63
N LEU A 382 9.84 17.12 1.92
CA LEU A 382 9.05 18.34 1.89
C LEU A 382 8.70 18.77 3.32
N SER A 383 8.83 20.05 3.58
CA SER A 383 8.40 20.66 4.85
C SER A 383 6.87 20.56 5.00
N ASP A 384 6.38 20.70 6.22
CA ASP A 384 4.93 20.68 6.44
C ASP A 384 4.20 21.80 5.69
N ASP A 385 4.84 22.95 5.51
CA ASP A 385 4.28 24.04 4.70
C ASP A 385 4.22 23.73 3.20
N GLU A 386 5.11 22.92 2.70
CA GLU A 386 5.07 22.41 1.33
C GLU A 386 4.06 21.28 1.20
N LEU A 387 4.04 20.35 2.16
CA LEU A 387 3.11 19.22 2.17
C LEU A 387 1.66 19.69 2.18
N LYS A 388 1.29 20.69 3.00
CA LYS A 388 -0.09 21.19 3.05
C LYS A 388 -0.56 21.80 1.73
N ARG A 389 0.35 22.18 0.84
CA ARG A 389 0.04 22.73 -0.48
C ARG A 389 -0.11 21.66 -1.56
N LEU A 390 0.21 20.39 -1.25
CA LEU A 390 0.09 19.32 -2.23
C LEU A 390 -1.38 19.03 -2.59
N PRO A 391 -1.70 18.86 -3.87
CA PRO A 391 -3.06 18.54 -4.32
C PRO A 391 -3.42 17.08 -4.02
N TYR A 392 -4.68 16.72 -4.29
CA TYR A 392 -5.19 15.34 -4.39
C TYR A 392 -5.10 14.52 -3.10
N GLY A 393 -5.06 15.18 -1.95
CA GLY A 393 -4.89 14.50 -0.66
C GLY A 393 -3.47 14.00 -0.38
N TRP A 394 -2.50 14.36 -1.22
CA TRP A 394 -1.09 13.99 -0.99
C TRP A 394 -0.53 14.59 0.28
N SER A 395 -1.06 15.72 0.74
CA SER A 395 -0.73 16.31 2.04
C SER A 395 -0.95 15.35 3.22
N GLU A 396 -1.85 14.38 3.08
CA GLU A 396 -2.27 13.46 4.13
C GLU A 396 -1.53 12.11 4.07
N VAL A 397 -0.77 11.87 3.02
CA VAL A 397 -0.16 10.56 2.75
C VAL A 397 0.79 10.13 3.87
N LYS A 398 1.62 11.03 4.37
CA LYS A 398 2.56 10.74 5.48
C LYS A 398 1.80 10.22 6.72
N ARG A 399 0.70 10.87 7.08
CA ARG A 399 -0.14 10.45 8.22
C ARG A 399 -0.83 9.11 7.94
N ARG A 400 -1.36 8.91 6.75
CA ARG A 400 -1.99 7.65 6.34
C ARG A 400 -1.00 6.49 6.28
N ASN A 401 0.22 6.71 5.83
CA ASN A 401 1.30 5.74 5.88
C ASN A 401 1.62 5.32 7.33
N ALA A 402 1.64 6.28 8.26
CA ALA A 402 1.85 5.99 9.68
C ALA A 402 0.68 5.19 10.30
N ILE A 403 -0.57 5.49 9.92
CA ILE A 403 -1.74 4.70 10.28
C ILE A 403 -1.63 3.29 9.69
N ALA A 404 -1.29 3.17 8.41
CA ALA A 404 -1.14 1.88 7.75
C ALA A 404 -0.08 1.02 8.42
N LYS A 405 1.07 1.58 8.79
CA LYS A 405 2.10 0.90 9.58
C LYS A 405 1.51 0.29 10.85
N ALA A 406 0.78 1.10 11.62
CA ALA A 406 0.19 0.66 12.88
C ALA A 406 -0.79 -0.53 12.71
N VAL A 407 -1.64 -0.47 11.67
CA VAL A 407 -2.63 -1.53 11.40
C VAL A 407 -1.96 -2.80 10.87
N VAL A 408 -1.05 -2.66 9.91
CA VAL A 408 -0.37 -3.79 9.26
C VAL A 408 0.48 -4.54 10.26
N GLU A 409 1.27 -3.85 11.08
CA GLU A 409 2.10 -4.49 12.11
C GLU A 409 1.23 -5.15 13.18
N ALA A 410 0.11 -4.54 13.58
CA ALA A 410 -0.84 -5.15 14.53
C ALA A 410 -1.45 -6.45 14.01
N SER A 411 -1.54 -6.62 12.69
CA SER A 411 -2.06 -7.85 12.06
C SER A 411 -0.98 -8.89 11.74
N GLY A 412 0.25 -8.71 12.24
CA GLY A 412 1.38 -9.59 11.93
C GLY A 412 1.93 -9.44 10.51
N GLY A 413 1.70 -8.29 9.88
CA GLY A 413 2.28 -7.96 8.58
C GLY A 413 3.62 -7.24 8.69
N VAL A 414 4.22 -7.01 7.53
CA VAL A 414 5.44 -6.23 7.34
C VAL A 414 5.07 -4.89 6.69
N TYR A 415 5.47 -3.79 7.30
CA TYR A 415 5.37 -2.48 6.69
C TYR A 415 6.72 -2.08 6.10
N LEU A 416 6.77 -1.80 4.79
CA LEU A 416 7.97 -1.40 4.06
C LEU A 416 7.81 0.06 3.59
N ASP A 417 8.58 0.97 4.18
CA ASP A 417 8.48 2.41 3.94
C ASP A 417 9.31 2.86 2.75
N LEU A 418 8.90 2.49 1.54
CA LEU A 418 9.57 2.93 0.32
C LEU A 418 9.29 4.39 -0.03
N ALA A 419 8.16 4.94 0.42
CA ALA A 419 7.83 6.35 0.20
C ALA A 419 8.90 7.28 0.75
N SER A 420 9.48 6.98 1.92
CA SER A 420 10.57 7.79 2.50
C SER A 420 11.79 7.92 1.58
N MET A 421 11.98 6.99 0.64
CA MET A 421 13.05 7.03 -0.35
C MET A 421 12.61 7.77 -1.61
N VAL A 422 11.47 7.39 -2.18
CA VAL A 422 11.05 7.89 -3.49
C VAL A 422 10.43 9.28 -3.44
N ASP A 423 9.88 9.68 -2.29
CA ASP A 423 9.40 11.06 -2.05
C ASP A 423 10.53 12.10 -2.06
N LEU A 424 11.78 11.66 -2.05
CA LEU A 424 12.95 12.50 -2.25
C LEU A 424 13.36 12.62 -3.73
N ARG A 425 12.59 12.04 -4.68
CA ARG A 425 12.99 11.92 -6.08
C ARG A 425 11.99 12.55 -7.06
N PRO A 426 11.75 13.86 -6.95
CA PRO A 426 10.91 14.56 -7.94
C PRO A 426 11.48 14.46 -9.35
N ASP A 427 12.81 14.34 -9.51
CA ASP A 427 13.54 14.19 -10.74
C ASP A 427 13.33 12.86 -11.45
N GLY A 428 12.80 11.87 -10.75
CA GLY A 428 12.61 10.52 -11.27
C GLY A 428 11.27 10.26 -11.92
N HIS A 429 10.34 11.21 -11.87
CA HIS A 429 9.02 11.06 -12.49
C HIS A 429 9.08 11.04 -14.02
N ILE A 430 8.02 10.55 -14.64
CA ILE A 430 7.90 10.53 -16.11
C ILE A 430 7.92 11.95 -16.66
N GLY A 431 7.40 12.91 -15.91
CA GLY A 431 7.33 14.30 -16.38
C GLY A 431 6.23 14.52 -17.41
N GLN A 432 6.28 15.68 -18.10
CA GLN A 432 5.33 16.06 -19.15
C GLN A 432 3.86 15.93 -18.71
N GLY A 433 3.65 16.14 -17.43
CA GLY A 433 2.36 16.02 -16.82
C GLY A 433 2.15 14.78 -15.94
N ASP A 434 3.00 13.81 -15.89
CA ASP A 434 2.96 12.70 -14.93
C ASP A 434 4.01 12.87 -13.83
N CYS A 435 3.63 13.57 -12.80
CA CYS A 435 4.44 13.79 -11.62
C CYS A 435 4.08 12.85 -10.45
N LEU A 436 3.49 11.68 -10.75
CA LEU A 436 3.18 10.64 -9.78
C LEU A 436 3.94 9.34 -10.07
N ARG A 437 3.93 8.88 -11.32
CA ARG A 437 4.63 7.67 -11.73
C ARG A 437 6.09 7.97 -12.06
N TYR A 438 6.93 6.98 -11.91
CA TYR A 438 8.38 7.10 -12.11
C TYR A 438 8.81 6.51 -13.44
N CYS A 439 9.89 7.06 -14.00
CA CYS A 439 10.58 6.44 -15.09
C CYS A 439 11.26 5.14 -14.69
N ILE A 440 11.25 4.16 -15.58
CA ILE A 440 12.00 2.91 -15.48
C ILE A 440 12.96 2.83 -16.67
N PRO A 441 14.27 2.68 -16.45
CA PRO A 441 15.01 2.68 -15.18
C PRO A 441 14.93 4.00 -14.41
N GLY A 442 15.04 3.95 -13.09
CA GLY A 442 14.95 5.14 -12.26
C GLY A 442 15.03 4.86 -10.75
N PRO A 443 14.45 5.73 -9.94
CA PRO A 443 14.53 5.59 -8.48
C PRO A 443 13.96 4.29 -7.93
N LEU A 444 12.95 3.73 -8.60
CA LEU A 444 12.30 2.50 -8.15
C LEU A 444 13.23 1.28 -8.20
N ASP A 445 14.24 1.28 -9.09
CA ASP A 445 15.24 0.21 -9.16
C ASP A 445 15.95 -0.02 -7.82
N ALA A 446 16.30 1.07 -7.13
CA ALA A 446 16.95 0.98 -5.83
C ALA A 446 16.03 0.37 -4.76
N THR A 447 14.72 0.55 -4.86
CA THR A 447 13.77 -0.04 -3.92
C THR A 447 13.71 -1.56 -4.04
N MET A 448 13.99 -2.12 -5.22
CA MET A 448 14.07 -3.56 -5.42
C MET A 448 15.22 -4.20 -4.65
N GLN A 449 16.29 -3.45 -4.36
CA GLN A 449 17.35 -3.92 -3.47
C GLN A 449 16.83 -4.12 -2.04
N LEU A 450 15.93 -3.25 -1.58
CA LEU A 450 15.30 -3.38 -0.26
C LEU A 450 14.33 -4.57 -0.21
N TYR A 451 13.55 -4.76 -1.26
CA TYR A 451 12.72 -5.97 -1.36
C TYR A 451 13.56 -7.24 -1.32
N TYR A 452 14.63 -7.29 -2.11
CA TYR A 452 15.53 -8.45 -2.09
C TYR A 452 16.12 -8.68 -0.70
N GLN A 453 16.62 -7.62 -0.06
CA GLN A 453 17.16 -7.69 1.29
C GLN A 453 16.12 -8.14 2.31
N LEU A 454 14.87 -7.65 2.20
CA LEU A 454 13.76 -8.09 3.03
C LEU A 454 13.53 -9.59 2.89
N PHE A 455 13.44 -10.12 1.68
CA PHE A 455 13.26 -11.56 1.46
C PHE A 455 14.43 -12.39 1.99
N VAL A 456 15.66 -11.88 1.91
CA VAL A 456 16.83 -12.53 2.52
C VAL A 456 16.68 -12.62 4.04
N GLU A 457 16.22 -11.55 4.70
CA GLU A 457 16.03 -11.55 6.15
C GLU A 457 14.83 -12.40 6.60
N LEU A 458 13.72 -12.39 5.85
CA LEU A 458 12.53 -13.19 6.16
C LEU A 458 12.77 -14.70 6.11
N GLU A 459 13.76 -15.15 5.34
CA GLU A 459 14.06 -16.56 5.13
C GLU A 459 15.34 -17.02 5.85
N LYS A 460 15.93 -16.18 6.70
CA LYS A 460 16.99 -16.58 7.62
C LYS A 460 16.46 -17.64 8.59
N LYS A 461 17.22 -18.72 8.72
CA LYS A 461 16.96 -19.78 9.70
C LYS A 461 17.44 -19.35 11.08
#